data_58f74ca05b8923db185267899c05c2fb
#
_entry.id   58f74ca05b8923db185267899c05c2fb
#
_cell.length_a   1.000
_cell.length_b   1.000
_cell.length_c   1.000
_cell.angle_alpha   90.00
_cell.angle_beta   90.00
_cell.angle_gamma   90.00
#
_symmetry.space_group_name_H-M   'P 1'
#
loop_
_entity.id
_entity.type
_entity.pdbx_description
1 polymer ?
#
loop_
_entity_poly.entity_id
_entity_poly.type
_entity_poly.pdbx_seq_one_letter_code
_entity_poly.pdbx_strand_id
1 'polypeptide(L)'
;MKSRFIFFYTALLLACIPFKGWAAGDETVIAGSIDGIARGRLLMIVRTGEAKLDTLTRVDFKGSRFVLKAQLDEPVVATLAVEGYTGGFVLFAEPGVRYEASLSNGSNRYVQGGRLQTAYLDYADAVRQCKTEIKQMQERYDGLKKAMKFRSASLLNDSLETYRRSLQDIVDRYHADNDNLLSAYDALAEAQSGDLGVADCRKLYDKLGQGARNSVCGRILQQRITRLAKLSSGKPAPDFTLPTIDNQPFTLSKMPGKIKIVDFWASWCGPCRLNNPLLKRLYATYHDKGLEIVSISLDDKRDRWVEAVKKDALPWIQVSSLKGWNDETSRAYNVTAIPAIFILDADNHIIAKDLRGEVLEDFLSKQF
;
A
#
# COMPACT_ATOMS: atom_id res chain seq x y z
N MET A 1 -15.89 -47.25 -8.08
CA MET A 1 -15.11 -46.83 -9.24
C MET A 1 -14.11 -45.78 -8.76
N LYS A 2 -12.84 -46.18 -8.68
CA LYS A 2 -11.74 -45.30 -8.22
C LYS A 2 -11.24 -44.50 -9.44
N SER A 3 -11.58 -43.22 -9.53
CA SER A 3 -10.98 -42.32 -10.52
C SER A 3 -9.60 -41.90 -10.04
N ARG A 4 -8.55 -42.41 -10.65
CA ARG A 4 -7.18 -41.99 -10.46
C ARG A 4 -6.97 -40.72 -11.30
N PHE A 5 -6.92 -39.56 -10.68
CA PHE A 5 -6.36 -38.36 -11.28
C PHE A 5 -4.85 -38.48 -11.28
N ILE A 6 -4.28 -38.68 -12.45
CA ILE A 6 -2.84 -38.66 -12.69
C ILE A 6 -2.46 -37.19 -12.92
N PHE A 7 -1.81 -36.57 -11.92
CA PHE A 7 -1.14 -35.28 -12.12
C PHE A 7 0.16 -35.51 -12.89
N PHE A 8 0.23 -35.04 -14.11
CA PHE A 8 1.47 -34.90 -14.82
C PHE A 8 2.26 -33.73 -14.23
N TYR A 9 3.22 -34.02 -13.36
CA TYR A 9 4.25 -33.08 -12.97
C TYR A 9 5.27 -32.98 -14.10
N THR A 10 5.19 -31.95 -14.93
CA THR A 10 6.36 -31.51 -15.70
C THR A 10 7.25 -30.72 -14.74
N ALA A 11 8.29 -31.40 -14.23
CA ALA A 11 9.37 -30.75 -13.51
C ALA A 11 10.10 -29.83 -14.50
N LEU A 12 9.82 -28.55 -14.47
CA LEU A 12 10.63 -27.54 -15.16
C LEU A 12 11.95 -27.41 -14.40
N LEU A 13 12.98 -28.08 -14.90
CA LEU A 13 14.37 -27.86 -14.48
C LEU A 13 14.74 -26.41 -14.87
N LEU A 14 14.65 -25.50 -13.92
CA LEU A 14 15.26 -24.17 -14.01
C LEU A 14 16.78 -24.37 -14.05
N ALA A 15 17.32 -24.41 -15.26
CA ALA A 15 18.77 -24.33 -15.47
C ALA A 15 19.20 -22.95 -14.93
N CYS A 16 20.09 -22.95 -13.94
CA CYS A 16 20.84 -21.77 -13.53
C CYS A 16 21.67 -21.26 -14.71
N ILE A 17 21.10 -20.35 -15.49
CA ILE A 17 21.84 -19.60 -16.50
C ILE A 17 22.57 -18.49 -15.73
N PRO A 18 23.92 -18.41 -15.84
CA PRO A 18 24.66 -17.35 -15.17
C PRO A 18 24.17 -15.98 -15.68
N PHE A 19 23.98 -15.08 -14.76
CA PHE A 19 23.57 -13.69 -14.96
C PHE A 19 24.55 -13.03 -15.93
N LYS A 20 24.25 -13.02 -17.23
CA LYS A 20 24.92 -12.14 -18.18
C LYS A 20 24.35 -10.74 -17.88
N GLY A 21 25.23 -9.83 -17.47
CA GLY A 21 24.88 -8.43 -17.28
C GLY A 21 24.11 -7.91 -18.51
N TRP A 22 23.05 -7.19 -18.28
CA TRP A 22 22.24 -6.56 -19.32
C TRP A 22 23.15 -5.68 -20.17
N ALA A 23 23.15 -5.90 -21.48
CA ALA A 23 23.88 -5.02 -22.38
C ALA A 23 23.15 -3.68 -22.42
N ALA A 24 23.80 -2.63 -21.95
CA ALA A 24 23.30 -1.27 -22.09
C ALA A 24 23.15 -0.96 -23.59
N GLY A 25 21.88 -0.84 -24.05
CA GLY A 25 21.62 -0.43 -25.44
C GLY A 25 20.44 -1.08 -26.15
N ASP A 26 19.92 -2.21 -25.68
CA ASP A 26 18.79 -2.83 -26.36
C ASP A 26 17.45 -2.23 -25.94
N GLU A 27 16.68 -1.78 -26.94
CA GLU A 27 15.39 -1.14 -26.75
C GLU A 27 14.31 -2.15 -26.33
N THR A 28 13.65 -1.92 -25.20
CA THR A 28 12.47 -2.69 -24.79
C THR A 28 11.29 -2.30 -25.65
N VAL A 29 10.61 -3.27 -26.24
CA VAL A 29 9.51 -3.06 -27.19
C VAL A 29 8.24 -3.72 -26.68
N ILE A 30 7.16 -2.97 -26.57
CA ILE A 30 5.83 -3.50 -26.29
C ILE A 30 4.96 -3.27 -27.52
N ALA A 31 4.57 -4.34 -28.20
CA ALA A 31 3.73 -4.29 -29.39
C ALA A 31 2.41 -5.01 -29.15
N GLY A 32 1.33 -4.51 -29.72
CA GLY A 32 0.06 -5.16 -29.50
C GLY A 32 -1.16 -4.41 -30.03
N SER A 33 -2.31 -4.74 -29.44
CA SER A 33 -3.60 -4.13 -29.81
C SER A 33 -4.32 -3.53 -28.59
N ILE A 34 -5.17 -2.55 -28.85
CA ILE A 34 -6.08 -1.94 -27.89
C ILE A 34 -7.49 -2.05 -28.49
N ASP A 35 -8.35 -2.83 -27.83
CA ASP A 35 -9.72 -3.01 -28.30
C ASP A 35 -10.66 -2.01 -27.63
N GLY A 36 -11.65 -1.54 -28.41
CA GLY A 36 -12.69 -0.61 -27.92
C GLY A 36 -12.26 0.87 -27.89
N ILE A 37 -11.03 1.20 -28.27
CA ILE A 37 -10.55 2.58 -28.35
C ILE A 37 -9.92 2.80 -29.72
N ALA A 38 -10.57 3.63 -30.56
CA ALA A 38 -10.12 3.83 -31.94
C ALA A 38 -8.86 4.73 -32.08
N ARG A 39 -8.59 5.56 -31.09
CA ARG A 39 -7.42 6.46 -31.05
C ARG A 39 -7.17 6.94 -29.62
N GLY A 40 -5.93 7.20 -29.30
CA GLY A 40 -5.54 7.72 -27.97
C GLY A 40 -4.04 7.75 -27.81
N ARG A 41 -3.63 7.91 -26.57
CA ARG A 41 -2.23 7.85 -26.16
C ARG A 41 -2.04 6.74 -25.14
N LEU A 42 -1.14 5.82 -25.42
CA LEU A 42 -0.71 4.79 -24.48
C LEU A 42 0.50 5.31 -23.71
N LEU A 43 0.44 5.20 -22.39
CA LEU A 43 1.47 5.60 -21.45
C LEU A 43 2.10 4.37 -20.82
N MET A 44 3.42 4.40 -20.62
CA MET A 44 4.13 3.49 -19.73
C MET A 44 4.50 4.27 -18.46
N ILE A 45 3.80 4.01 -17.39
CA ILE A 45 3.94 4.70 -16.11
C ILE A 45 4.73 3.79 -15.18
N VAL A 46 5.81 4.31 -14.60
CA VAL A 46 6.66 3.57 -13.64
C VAL A 46 6.62 4.26 -12.28
N ARG A 47 6.74 3.43 -11.24
CA ARG A 47 6.88 3.94 -9.88
C ARG A 47 8.35 4.26 -9.61
N THR A 48 8.65 5.51 -9.28
CA THR A 48 10.01 5.99 -8.97
C THR A 48 10.20 6.36 -7.51
N GLY A 49 9.11 6.32 -6.73
CA GLY A 49 9.10 6.57 -5.30
C GLY A 49 7.85 6.05 -4.64
N GLU A 50 7.74 6.18 -3.34
CA GLU A 50 6.61 5.62 -2.57
C GLU A 50 5.25 6.18 -3.03
N ALA A 51 5.18 7.47 -3.30
CA ALA A 51 3.99 8.15 -3.83
C ALA A 51 4.26 8.83 -5.19
N LYS A 52 5.38 8.48 -5.85
CA LYS A 52 5.77 9.11 -7.11
C LYS A 52 5.66 8.14 -8.27
N LEU A 53 4.89 8.56 -9.28
CA LEU A 53 4.70 7.87 -10.54
C LEU A 53 5.19 8.80 -11.65
N ASP A 54 6.02 8.30 -12.55
CA ASP A 54 6.54 9.04 -13.69
C ASP A 54 6.16 8.34 -14.99
N THR A 55 5.80 9.10 -16.02
CA THR A 55 5.62 8.56 -17.37
C THR A 55 6.97 8.36 -18.02
N LEU A 56 7.40 7.13 -18.18
CA LEU A 56 8.68 6.78 -18.78
C LEU A 56 8.67 7.05 -20.30
N THR A 57 7.62 6.59 -20.96
CA THR A 57 7.44 6.78 -22.41
C THR A 57 5.97 6.77 -22.78
N ARG A 58 5.65 7.22 -24.00
CA ARG A 58 4.29 7.27 -24.51
C ARG A 58 4.27 7.11 -26.03
N VAL A 59 3.15 6.60 -26.54
CA VAL A 59 2.91 6.51 -27.99
C VAL A 59 1.46 6.86 -28.32
N ASP A 60 1.26 7.67 -29.35
CA ASP A 60 -0.06 7.90 -29.92
C ASP A 60 -0.42 6.75 -30.85
N PHE A 61 -1.66 6.27 -30.77
CA PHE A 61 -2.17 5.21 -31.64
C PHE A 61 -3.43 5.65 -32.35
N LYS A 62 -3.58 5.15 -33.57
CA LYS A 62 -4.79 5.29 -34.39
C LYS A 62 -5.13 3.93 -34.99
N GLY A 63 -6.36 3.48 -34.77
CA GLY A 63 -6.73 2.09 -34.96
C GLY A 63 -6.40 1.24 -33.73
N SER A 64 -6.39 -0.09 -33.88
CA SER A 64 -6.23 -1.02 -32.76
C SER A 64 -4.79 -1.36 -32.41
N ARG A 65 -3.79 -1.01 -33.24
CA ARG A 65 -2.40 -1.45 -33.05
C ARG A 65 -1.50 -0.34 -32.52
N PHE A 66 -0.54 -0.73 -31.69
CA PHE A 66 0.52 0.14 -31.18
C PHE A 66 1.88 -0.55 -31.13
N VAL A 67 2.92 0.25 -31.09
CA VAL A 67 4.29 -0.16 -30.75
C VAL A 67 4.86 0.91 -29.83
N LEU A 68 5.04 0.56 -28.56
CA LEU A 68 5.66 1.41 -27.55
C LEU A 68 7.10 0.95 -27.33
N LYS A 69 8.02 1.90 -27.25
CA LYS A 69 9.44 1.65 -27.08
C LYS A 69 9.95 2.36 -25.84
N ALA A 70 10.84 1.70 -25.10
CA ALA A 70 11.44 2.23 -23.88
C ALA A 70 12.92 1.84 -23.78
N GLN A 71 13.73 2.76 -23.28
CA GLN A 71 15.09 2.46 -22.81
C GLN A 71 15.03 2.19 -21.31
N LEU A 72 15.50 1.03 -20.89
CA LEU A 72 15.52 0.61 -19.49
C LEU A 72 16.95 0.28 -19.08
N ASP A 73 17.41 0.87 -17.99
CA ASP A 73 18.72 0.55 -17.39
C ASP A 73 18.63 -0.65 -16.43
N GLU A 74 17.43 -0.92 -15.90
CA GLU A 74 17.13 -2.03 -14.99
C GLU A 74 15.71 -2.53 -15.22
N PRO A 75 15.34 -3.74 -14.74
CA PRO A 75 13.96 -4.18 -14.71
C PRO A 75 13.08 -3.25 -13.88
N VAL A 76 11.88 -2.91 -14.40
CA VAL A 76 10.92 -2.02 -13.75
C VAL A 76 9.52 -2.61 -13.68
N VAL A 77 8.76 -2.20 -12.68
CA VAL A 77 7.31 -2.41 -12.65
C VAL A 77 6.64 -1.22 -13.30
N ALA A 78 5.99 -1.46 -14.42
CA ALA A 78 5.28 -0.45 -15.18
C ALA A 78 3.77 -0.71 -15.17
N THR A 79 2.99 0.35 -15.37
CA THR A 79 1.58 0.28 -15.72
C THR A 79 1.41 0.80 -17.14
N LEU A 80 0.87 -0.03 -18.02
CA LEU A 80 0.41 0.39 -19.35
C LEU A 80 -1.00 0.93 -19.21
N ALA A 81 -1.20 2.22 -19.46
CA ALA A 81 -2.48 2.90 -19.31
C ALA A 81 -2.81 3.78 -20.51
N VAL A 82 -4.07 3.87 -20.89
CA VAL A 82 -4.51 4.81 -21.93
C VAL A 82 -4.91 6.12 -21.27
N GLU A 83 -4.36 7.22 -21.77
CA GLU A 83 -4.63 8.57 -21.25
C GLU A 83 -6.13 8.87 -21.28
N GLY A 84 -6.67 9.36 -20.15
CA GLY A 84 -8.12 9.65 -19.99
C GLY A 84 -8.99 8.46 -19.64
N TYR A 85 -8.42 7.25 -19.49
CA TYR A 85 -9.13 6.05 -19.05
C TYR A 85 -8.65 5.61 -17.68
N THR A 86 -9.54 5.01 -16.89
CA THR A 86 -9.22 4.47 -15.57
C THR A 86 -8.68 3.05 -15.67
N GLY A 87 -7.67 2.72 -14.84
CA GLY A 87 -7.04 1.40 -14.80
C GLY A 87 -5.81 1.31 -15.69
N GLY A 88 -5.26 0.10 -15.80
CA GLY A 88 -4.06 -0.19 -16.57
C GLY A 88 -3.63 -1.64 -16.40
N PHE A 89 -2.55 -2.02 -17.09
CA PHE A 89 -1.98 -3.37 -17.08
C PHE A 89 -0.60 -3.32 -16.44
N VAL A 90 -0.40 -4.14 -15.42
CA VAL A 90 0.91 -4.29 -14.79
C VAL A 90 1.83 -5.06 -15.73
N LEU A 91 3.01 -4.52 -15.94
CA LEU A 91 4.10 -5.09 -16.73
C LEU A 91 5.39 -5.07 -15.93
N PHE A 92 6.01 -6.23 -15.77
CA PHE A 92 7.38 -6.36 -15.29
C PHE A 92 8.31 -6.30 -16.52
N ALA A 93 8.72 -5.09 -16.86
CA ALA A 93 9.51 -4.83 -18.05
C ALA A 93 11.01 -5.02 -17.77
N GLU A 94 11.67 -5.77 -18.63
CA GLU A 94 13.10 -6.07 -18.59
C GLU A 94 13.80 -5.35 -19.76
N PRO A 95 15.01 -4.82 -19.57
CA PRO A 95 15.79 -4.19 -20.64
C PRO A 95 15.96 -5.08 -21.86
N GLY A 96 15.78 -4.53 -23.06
CA GLY A 96 16.00 -5.24 -24.33
C GLY A 96 15.00 -6.34 -24.66
N VAL A 97 13.91 -6.49 -23.90
CA VAL A 97 12.92 -7.54 -24.09
C VAL A 97 11.73 -7.05 -24.93
N ARG A 98 11.23 -7.95 -25.78
CA ARG A 98 10.01 -7.73 -26.56
C ARG A 98 8.81 -8.36 -25.89
N TYR A 99 7.75 -7.56 -25.72
CA TYR A 99 6.47 -7.94 -25.13
C TYR A 99 5.36 -7.88 -26.18
N GLU A 100 4.39 -8.78 -26.05
CA GLU A 100 3.14 -8.77 -26.80
C GLU A 100 2.00 -8.43 -25.85
N ALA A 101 1.11 -7.52 -26.26
CA ALA A 101 0.02 -7.05 -25.42
C ALA A 101 -1.31 -7.00 -26.16
N SER A 102 -2.37 -7.48 -25.49
CA SER A 102 -3.76 -7.26 -25.88
C SER A 102 -4.44 -6.49 -24.76
N LEU A 103 -4.63 -5.19 -24.94
CA LEU A 103 -5.21 -4.29 -23.96
C LEU A 103 -6.70 -4.08 -24.29
N SER A 104 -7.56 -4.84 -23.65
CA SER A 104 -9.00 -4.76 -23.84
C SER A 104 -9.72 -4.66 -22.49
N ASN A 105 -10.97 -4.19 -22.49
CA ASN A 105 -11.83 -4.24 -21.32
C ASN A 105 -12.45 -5.62 -21.07
N GLY A 106 -12.17 -6.60 -21.95
CA GLY A 106 -12.72 -7.96 -21.90
C GLY A 106 -11.82 -8.97 -21.21
N SER A 107 -12.21 -10.23 -21.29
CA SER A 107 -11.49 -11.39 -20.73
C SER A 107 -10.20 -11.75 -21.48
N ASN A 108 -10.04 -11.30 -22.72
CA ASN A 108 -8.89 -11.61 -23.59
C ASN A 108 -7.75 -10.61 -23.47
N ARG A 109 -7.59 -10.04 -22.30
CA ARG A 109 -6.52 -9.10 -22.01
C ARG A 109 -5.26 -9.80 -21.50
N TYR A 110 -4.11 -9.49 -22.06
CA TYR A 110 -2.84 -10.01 -21.58
C TYR A 110 -1.69 -9.05 -21.91
N VAL A 111 -0.61 -9.19 -21.17
CA VAL A 111 0.72 -8.69 -21.54
C VAL A 111 1.68 -9.83 -21.25
N GLN A 112 2.36 -10.35 -22.28
CA GLN A 112 3.23 -11.51 -22.17
C GLN A 112 4.60 -11.24 -22.79
N GLY A 113 5.61 -12.03 -22.39
CA GLY A 113 7.01 -11.91 -22.79
C GLY A 113 7.90 -11.61 -21.59
N GLY A 114 9.19 -11.84 -21.74
CA GLY A 114 10.15 -11.70 -20.66
C GLY A 114 10.03 -12.75 -19.56
N ARG A 115 11.09 -12.91 -18.79
CA ARG A 115 11.16 -13.91 -17.73
C ARG A 115 10.33 -13.48 -16.50
N LEU A 116 10.45 -12.21 -16.10
CA LEU A 116 9.75 -11.69 -14.91
C LEU A 116 8.24 -11.63 -15.14
N GLN A 117 7.80 -11.16 -16.31
CA GLN A 117 6.36 -11.11 -16.62
C GLN A 117 5.75 -12.51 -16.69
N THR A 118 6.43 -13.49 -17.29
CA THR A 118 5.97 -14.89 -17.32
C THR A 118 5.87 -15.47 -15.92
N ALA A 119 6.90 -15.33 -15.09
CA ALA A 119 6.88 -15.81 -13.71
C ALA A 119 5.74 -15.19 -12.89
N TYR A 120 5.50 -13.88 -13.05
CA TYR A 120 4.39 -13.20 -12.40
C TYR A 120 3.03 -13.73 -12.84
N LEU A 121 2.82 -13.94 -14.14
CA LEU A 121 1.55 -14.45 -14.66
C LEU A 121 1.28 -15.89 -14.20
N ASP A 122 2.28 -16.76 -14.24
CA ASP A 122 2.18 -18.16 -13.78
C ASP A 122 1.79 -18.20 -12.29
N TYR A 123 2.45 -17.39 -11.48
CA TYR A 123 2.11 -17.25 -10.06
C TYR A 123 0.69 -16.71 -9.84
N ALA A 124 0.36 -15.60 -10.51
CA ALA A 124 -0.95 -14.95 -10.36
C ALA A 124 -2.09 -15.88 -10.78
N ASP A 125 -1.92 -16.66 -11.83
CA ASP A 125 -2.91 -17.63 -12.31
C ASP A 125 -3.04 -18.80 -11.34
N ALA A 126 -1.94 -19.37 -10.84
CA ALA A 126 -1.96 -20.46 -9.87
C ALA A 126 -2.65 -20.03 -8.56
N VAL A 127 -2.35 -18.83 -8.06
CA VAL A 127 -2.99 -18.26 -6.87
C VAL A 127 -4.48 -18.02 -7.11
N ARG A 128 -4.85 -17.47 -8.27
CA ARG A 128 -6.25 -17.19 -8.62
C ARG A 128 -7.07 -18.47 -8.69
N GLN A 129 -6.55 -19.49 -9.35
CA GLN A 129 -7.19 -20.80 -9.46
C GLN A 129 -7.38 -21.41 -8.07
N CYS A 130 -6.35 -21.47 -7.25
CA CYS A 130 -6.42 -22.04 -5.91
C CYS A 130 -7.39 -21.29 -4.99
N LYS A 131 -7.39 -19.94 -5.03
CA LYS A 131 -8.36 -19.11 -4.28
C LYS A 131 -9.80 -19.33 -4.74
N THR A 132 -10.03 -19.56 -6.02
CA THR A 132 -11.36 -19.85 -6.56
C THR A 132 -11.89 -21.18 -6.03
N GLU A 133 -11.05 -22.22 -6.02
CA GLU A 133 -11.40 -23.52 -5.45
C GLU A 133 -11.68 -23.44 -3.95
N ILE A 134 -10.84 -22.73 -3.19
CA ILE A 134 -11.05 -22.49 -1.75
C ILE A 134 -12.39 -21.80 -1.51
N LYS A 135 -12.72 -20.77 -2.27
CA LYS A 135 -13.98 -20.02 -2.14
C LYS A 135 -15.19 -20.93 -2.39
N GLN A 136 -15.19 -21.68 -3.49
CA GLN A 136 -16.28 -22.62 -3.81
C GLN A 136 -16.45 -23.70 -2.75
N MET A 137 -15.35 -24.25 -2.23
CA MET A 137 -15.40 -25.23 -1.14
C MET A 137 -15.91 -24.62 0.16
N GLN A 138 -15.49 -23.39 0.48
CA GLN A 138 -15.96 -22.68 1.67
C GLN A 138 -17.47 -22.45 1.63
N GLU A 139 -18.00 -22.00 0.48
CA GLU A 139 -19.44 -21.81 0.28
C GLU A 139 -20.23 -23.11 0.46
N ARG A 140 -19.70 -24.24 -0.06
CA ARG A 140 -20.29 -25.56 0.13
C ARG A 140 -20.22 -26.03 1.59
N TYR A 141 -19.11 -25.79 2.26
CA TYR A 141 -18.92 -26.10 3.69
C TYR A 141 -19.96 -25.37 4.55
N ASP A 142 -20.11 -24.08 4.32
CA ASP A 142 -21.05 -23.24 5.06
C ASP A 142 -22.51 -23.70 4.78
N GLY A 143 -22.82 -24.08 3.56
CA GLY A 143 -24.12 -24.66 3.18
C GLY A 143 -24.40 -25.98 3.91
N LEU A 144 -23.42 -26.87 4.01
CA LEU A 144 -23.56 -28.14 4.75
C LEU A 144 -23.76 -27.91 6.26
N LYS A 145 -23.05 -26.95 6.85
CA LYS A 145 -23.24 -26.58 8.26
C LYS A 145 -24.64 -26.03 8.53
N LYS A 146 -25.13 -25.13 7.68
CA LYS A 146 -26.50 -24.60 7.76
C LYS A 146 -27.56 -25.71 7.63
N ALA A 147 -27.29 -26.71 6.79
CA ALA A 147 -28.16 -27.88 6.61
C ALA A 147 -27.96 -28.96 7.70
N MET A 148 -27.18 -28.70 8.75
CA MET A 148 -26.84 -29.62 9.86
C MET A 148 -26.19 -30.95 9.40
N LYS A 149 -25.54 -30.99 8.24
CA LYS A 149 -24.85 -32.17 7.68
C LYS A 149 -23.39 -32.20 8.13
N PHE A 150 -23.15 -32.30 9.43
CA PHE A 150 -21.84 -32.10 10.06
C PHE A 150 -20.77 -33.11 9.60
N ARG A 151 -21.13 -34.40 9.36
CA ARG A 151 -20.17 -35.38 8.86
C ARG A 151 -19.66 -35.05 7.46
N SER A 152 -20.55 -34.60 6.58
CA SER A 152 -20.17 -34.16 5.23
C SER A 152 -19.37 -32.84 5.26
N ALA A 153 -19.69 -31.93 6.18
CA ALA A 153 -18.94 -30.70 6.39
C ALA A 153 -17.52 -30.99 6.88
N SER A 154 -17.35 -31.95 7.84
CA SER A 154 -16.03 -32.33 8.32
C SER A 154 -15.12 -32.86 7.21
N LEU A 155 -15.63 -33.77 6.36
CA LEU A 155 -14.87 -34.32 5.22
C LEU A 155 -14.47 -33.22 4.22
N LEU A 156 -15.34 -32.23 4.02
CA LEU A 156 -15.02 -31.08 3.13
C LEU A 156 -13.99 -30.15 3.77
N ASN A 157 -13.98 -30.02 5.09
CA ASN A 157 -12.99 -29.22 5.79
C ASN A 157 -11.56 -29.75 5.60
N ASP A 158 -11.36 -31.06 5.60
CA ASP A 158 -10.06 -31.68 5.34
C ASP A 158 -9.54 -31.34 3.94
N SER A 159 -10.45 -31.32 2.97
CA SER A 159 -10.14 -30.89 1.60
C SER A 159 -9.79 -29.39 1.55
N LEU A 160 -10.53 -28.55 2.26
CA LEU A 160 -10.28 -27.11 2.40
C LEU A 160 -8.88 -26.84 2.98
N GLU A 161 -8.50 -27.53 4.04
CA GLU A 161 -7.17 -27.39 4.63
C GLU A 161 -6.05 -27.84 3.69
N THR A 162 -6.33 -28.85 2.84
CA THR A 162 -5.39 -29.29 1.80
C THR A 162 -5.18 -28.21 0.76
N TYR A 163 -6.26 -27.56 0.28
CA TYR A 163 -6.14 -26.45 -0.69
C TYR A 163 -5.48 -25.20 -0.08
N ARG A 164 -5.74 -24.90 1.20
CA ARG A 164 -5.05 -23.80 1.90
C ARG A 164 -3.54 -24.05 2.01
N ARG A 165 -3.13 -25.30 2.30
CA ARG A 165 -1.72 -25.69 2.29
C ARG A 165 -1.12 -25.60 0.90
N SER A 166 -1.82 -26.06 -0.14
CA SER A 166 -1.37 -25.93 -1.52
C SER A 166 -1.20 -24.47 -1.94
N LEU A 167 -2.08 -23.56 -1.49
CA LEU A 167 -1.91 -22.12 -1.73
C LEU A 167 -0.65 -21.59 -1.05
N GLN A 168 -0.39 -22.00 0.19
CA GLN A 168 0.83 -21.61 0.90
C GLN A 168 2.08 -22.15 0.20
N ASP A 169 2.06 -23.39 -0.27
CA ASP A 169 3.18 -23.99 -1.04
C ASP A 169 3.44 -23.26 -2.37
N ILE A 170 2.40 -22.75 -3.04
CA ILE A 170 2.52 -21.93 -4.25
C ILE A 170 3.22 -20.61 -3.91
N VAL A 171 2.76 -19.94 -2.85
CA VAL A 171 3.34 -18.68 -2.37
C VAL A 171 4.80 -18.88 -1.94
N ASP A 172 5.09 -19.91 -1.16
CA ASP A 172 6.44 -20.19 -0.66
C ASP A 172 7.43 -20.50 -1.80
N ARG A 173 6.99 -21.25 -2.80
CA ARG A 173 7.83 -21.53 -3.99
C ARG A 173 8.09 -20.29 -4.81
N TYR A 174 7.12 -19.41 -4.98
CA TYR A 174 7.29 -18.14 -5.68
C TYR A 174 8.26 -17.21 -4.94
N HIS A 175 8.17 -17.18 -3.62
CA HIS A 175 9.05 -16.37 -2.78
C HIS A 175 10.40 -17.02 -2.46
N ALA A 176 10.61 -18.28 -2.86
CA ALA A 176 11.91 -18.97 -2.70
C ALA A 176 13.03 -18.27 -3.50
N ASP A 177 12.71 -17.71 -4.68
CA ASP A 177 13.60 -16.79 -5.39
C ASP A 177 13.35 -15.36 -4.86
N ASN A 178 14.04 -15.01 -3.79
CA ASN A 178 13.92 -13.73 -3.11
C ASN A 178 14.89 -12.65 -3.63
N ASP A 179 15.59 -12.90 -4.73
CA ASP A 179 16.66 -12.02 -5.23
C ASP A 179 16.35 -11.35 -6.57
N ASN A 180 15.07 -11.02 -6.80
CA ASN A 180 14.64 -10.38 -8.03
C ASN A 180 13.60 -9.26 -7.79
N LEU A 181 13.20 -8.56 -8.87
CA LEU A 181 12.23 -7.47 -8.82
C LEU A 181 10.85 -7.92 -8.31
N LEU A 182 10.42 -9.17 -8.60
CA LEU A 182 9.09 -9.66 -8.19
C LEU A 182 8.99 -9.79 -6.68
N SER A 183 10.01 -10.40 -6.03
CA SER A 183 10.04 -10.52 -4.58
C SER A 183 10.09 -9.15 -3.88
N ALA A 184 10.83 -8.19 -4.46
CA ALA A 184 10.83 -6.82 -3.94
C ALA A 184 9.49 -6.09 -4.17
N TYR A 185 8.82 -6.35 -5.29
CA TYR A 185 7.49 -5.80 -5.56
C TYR A 185 6.45 -6.31 -4.56
N ASP A 186 6.44 -7.62 -4.28
CA ASP A 186 5.50 -8.20 -3.32
C ASP A 186 5.76 -7.71 -1.90
N ALA A 187 7.03 -7.65 -1.48
CA ALA A 187 7.39 -7.08 -0.18
C ALA A 187 6.96 -5.60 -0.05
N LEU A 188 7.12 -4.81 -1.12
CA LEU A 188 6.66 -3.42 -1.14
C LEU A 188 5.13 -3.33 -1.11
N ALA A 189 4.43 -4.18 -1.87
CA ALA A 189 2.97 -4.23 -1.90
C ALA A 189 2.39 -4.61 -0.53
N GLU A 190 2.98 -5.61 0.14
CA GLU A 190 2.60 -5.99 1.51
C GLU A 190 2.85 -4.84 2.49
N ALA A 191 4.01 -4.19 2.41
CA ALA A 191 4.33 -3.04 3.26
C ALA A 191 3.37 -1.85 3.04
N GLN A 192 2.74 -1.73 1.88
CA GLN A 192 1.80 -0.66 1.53
C GLN A 192 0.33 -1.02 1.81
N SER A 193 -0.03 -2.30 1.83
CA SER A 193 -1.42 -2.76 1.98
C SER A 193 -1.95 -2.72 3.40
N GLY A 194 -1.06 -2.59 4.42
CA GLY A 194 -1.41 -2.57 5.83
C GLY A 194 -0.71 -1.44 6.59
N ASP A 195 -1.12 -1.23 7.84
CA ASP A 195 -0.46 -0.30 8.77
C ASP A 195 0.82 -0.91 9.36
N LEU A 196 1.68 -1.48 8.49
CA LEU A 196 2.92 -2.10 8.94
C LEU A 196 3.88 -1.06 9.49
N GLY A 197 4.35 -1.32 10.72
CA GLY A 197 5.36 -0.50 11.38
C GLY A 197 6.77 -0.73 10.81
N VAL A 198 7.73 0.03 11.34
CA VAL A 198 9.16 -0.07 10.96
C VAL A 198 9.69 -1.49 11.06
N ALA A 199 9.37 -2.18 12.18
CA ALA A 199 9.89 -3.53 12.45
C ALA A 199 9.41 -4.54 11.40
N ASP A 200 8.13 -4.48 11.00
CA ASP A 200 7.57 -5.42 10.05
C ASP A 200 8.04 -5.13 8.62
N CYS A 201 8.08 -3.85 8.21
CA CYS A 201 8.69 -3.47 6.93
C CYS A 201 10.16 -3.91 6.86
N ARG A 202 10.91 -3.83 7.97
CA ARG A 202 12.30 -4.30 8.03
C ARG A 202 12.39 -5.81 7.89
N LYS A 203 11.51 -6.59 8.55
CA LYS A 203 11.46 -8.05 8.37
C LYS A 203 11.22 -8.45 6.90
N LEU A 204 10.33 -7.73 6.20
CA LEU A 204 10.11 -7.95 4.77
C LEU A 204 11.38 -7.68 3.95
N TYR A 205 12.02 -6.53 4.20
CA TYR A 205 13.24 -6.14 3.51
C TYR A 205 14.41 -7.09 3.78
N ASP A 206 14.58 -7.56 5.02
CA ASP A 206 15.69 -8.43 5.43
C ASP A 206 15.61 -9.82 4.80
N LYS A 207 14.42 -10.28 4.41
CA LYS A 207 14.20 -11.52 3.63
C LYS A 207 14.65 -11.40 2.17
N LEU A 208 14.78 -10.18 1.63
CA LEU A 208 15.16 -9.98 0.22
C LEU A 208 16.65 -10.23 0.00
N GLY A 209 16.97 -10.86 -1.13
CA GLY A 209 18.32 -10.97 -1.62
C GLY A 209 18.88 -9.62 -2.12
N GLN A 210 20.14 -9.58 -2.48
CA GLN A 210 20.83 -8.33 -2.84
C GLN A 210 20.28 -7.70 -4.13
N GLY A 211 19.96 -8.51 -5.14
CA GLY A 211 19.37 -8.03 -6.40
C GLY A 211 17.99 -7.43 -6.19
N ALA A 212 17.15 -8.09 -5.36
CA ALA A 212 15.85 -7.56 -4.97
C ALA A 212 15.96 -6.23 -4.20
N ARG A 213 16.88 -6.12 -3.24
CA ARG A 213 17.14 -4.88 -2.49
C ARG A 213 17.62 -3.74 -3.38
N ASN A 214 18.42 -4.05 -4.40
CA ASN A 214 18.95 -3.08 -5.36
C ASN A 214 17.93 -2.68 -6.42
N SER A 215 16.84 -3.43 -6.59
CA SER A 215 15.77 -3.09 -7.53
C SER A 215 15.03 -1.81 -7.13
N VAL A 216 14.30 -1.20 -8.06
CA VAL A 216 13.48 -0.01 -7.79
C VAL A 216 12.51 -0.24 -6.62
N CYS A 217 11.87 -1.41 -6.53
CA CYS A 217 10.94 -1.73 -5.44
C CYS A 217 11.66 -1.90 -4.10
N GLY A 218 12.82 -2.54 -4.07
CA GLY A 218 13.65 -2.69 -2.88
C GLY A 218 14.13 -1.33 -2.34
N ARG A 219 14.60 -0.44 -3.22
CA ARG A 219 14.98 0.93 -2.85
C ARG A 219 13.81 1.73 -2.29
N ILE A 220 12.60 1.60 -2.87
CA ILE A 220 11.40 2.27 -2.35
C ILE A 220 11.01 1.72 -0.97
N LEU A 221 11.07 0.39 -0.77
CA LEU A 221 10.82 -0.21 0.54
C LEU A 221 11.82 0.28 1.59
N GLN A 222 13.10 0.38 1.23
CA GLN A 222 14.13 0.95 2.12
C GLN A 222 13.87 2.43 2.46
N GLN A 223 13.43 3.22 1.49
CA GLN A 223 13.03 4.62 1.73
C GLN A 223 11.84 4.70 2.70
N ARG A 224 10.84 3.80 2.54
CA ARG A 224 9.70 3.69 3.47
C ARG A 224 10.16 3.36 4.88
N ILE A 225 11.02 2.36 5.07
CA ILE A 225 11.60 1.99 6.37
C ILE A 225 12.30 3.19 7.01
N THR A 226 13.15 3.89 6.25
CA THR A 226 13.88 5.07 6.73
C THR A 226 12.94 6.18 7.17
N ARG A 227 11.87 6.42 6.41
CA ARG A 227 10.86 7.44 6.73
C ARG A 227 10.05 7.05 7.97
N LEU A 228 9.56 5.82 8.05
CA LEU A 228 8.82 5.34 9.22
C LEU A 228 9.69 5.32 10.48
N ALA A 229 11.00 5.04 10.36
CA ALA A 229 11.93 5.05 11.48
C ALA A 229 12.09 6.45 12.10
N LYS A 230 11.93 7.52 11.31
CA LYS A 230 11.94 8.90 11.84
C LYS A 230 10.71 9.20 12.71
N LEU A 231 9.64 8.44 12.56
CA LEU A 231 8.36 8.60 13.26
C LEU A 231 8.14 7.50 14.31
N SER A 232 9.18 6.78 14.70
CA SER A 232 9.10 5.77 15.75
C SER A 232 9.18 6.37 17.14
N SER A 233 8.74 5.62 18.14
CA SER A 233 8.83 6.03 19.55
C SER A 233 10.26 6.40 19.93
N GLY A 234 10.44 7.45 20.72
CA GLY A 234 11.71 8.04 21.14
C GLY A 234 12.34 8.98 20.11
N LYS A 235 11.72 9.22 18.93
CA LYS A 235 12.22 10.16 17.92
C LYS A 235 11.52 11.51 18.04
N PRO A 236 12.20 12.63 17.73
CA PRO A 236 11.57 13.93 17.70
C PRO A 236 10.48 13.96 16.62
N ALA A 237 9.32 14.46 16.98
CA ALA A 237 8.23 14.71 16.03
C ALA A 237 8.64 15.82 15.04
N PRO A 238 8.24 15.73 13.77
CA PRO A 238 8.45 16.82 12.83
C PRO A 238 7.81 18.12 13.35
N ASP A 239 8.60 19.19 13.49
CA ASP A 239 8.08 20.50 13.87
C ASP A 239 7.30 21.12 12.69
N PHE A 240 6.31 21.91 13.00
CA PHE A 240 5.51 22.61 12.00
C PHE A 240 5.01 23.95 12.51
N THR A 241 4.74 24.85 11.56
CA THR A 241 4.02 26.10 11.83
C THR A 241 2.84 26.19 10.90
N LEU A 242 1.65 26.22 11.45
CA LEU A 242 0.38 26.30 10.70
C LEU A 242 -0.51 27.43 11.28
N PRO A 243 -1.36 28.06 10.46
CA PRO A 243 -2.32 29.04 10.94
C PRO A 243 -3.44 28.40 11.75
N THR A 244 -3.82 29.04 12.85
CA THR A 244 -5.02 28.74 13.64
C THR A 244 -6.30 29.21 12.93
N ILE A 245 -7.47 28.94 13.54
CA ILE A 245 -8.75 29.49 13.06
C ILE A 245 -8.70 31.03 12.96
N ASP A 246 -7.98 31.70 13.86
CA ASP A 246 -7.85 33.15 13.88
C ASP A 246 -6.67 33.67 13.07
N ASN A 247 -6.13 32.83 12.16
CA ASN A 247 -4.95 33.14 11.32
C ASN A 247 -3.68 33.52 12.10
N GLN A 248 -3.57 33.11 13.38
CA GLN A 248 -2.36 33.28 14.14
C GLN A 248 -1.41 32.10 13.89
N PRO A 249 -0.10 32.32 13.75
CA PRO A 249 0.84 31.25 13.56
C PRO A 249 0.96 30.42 14.85
N PHE A 250 0.73 29.12 14.73
CA PHE A 250 0.99 28.14 15.78
C PHE A 250 2.18 27.27 15.39
N THR A 251 3.14 27.10 16.31
CA THR A 251 4.32 26.26 16.12
C THR A 251 4.33 25.16 17.18
N LEU A 252 4.46 23.88 16.77
CA LEU A 252 4.42 22.74 17.69
C LEU A 252 5.52 22.83 18.77
N SER A 253 6.74 23.19 18.39
CA SER A 253 7.86 23.29 19.34
C SER A 253 7.65 24.36 20.45
N LYS A 254 6.72 25.28 20.25
CA LYS A 254 6.34 26.30 21.24
C LYS A 254 5.13 25.91 22.10
N MET A 255 4.48 24.79 21.79
CA MET A 255 3.35 24.29 22.53
C MET A 255 3.78 23.79 23.90
N PRO A 256 3.26 24.32 25.02
CA PRO A 256 3.52 23.78 26.34
C PRO A 256 2.89 22.40 26.52
N GLY A 257 3.16 21.73 27.61
CA GLY A 257 2.50 20.48 27.99
C GLY A 257 3.46 19.37 28.38
N LYS A 258 3.05 18.55 29.36
CA LYS A 258 3.76 17.36 29.79
C LYS A 258 3.59 16.23 28.75
N ILE A 259 2.36 16.09 28.26
CA ILE A 259 1.95 15.18 27.18
C ILE A 259 1.19 16.00 26.14
N LYS A 260 1.51 15.77 24.87
CA LYS A 260 0.89 16.49 23.76
C LYS A 260 0.29 15.51 22.79
N ILE A 261 -0.91 15.77 22.29
CA ILE A 261 -1.55 15.02 21.24
C ILE A 261 -1.57 15.85 19.96
N VAL A 262 -0.99 15.33 18.89
CA VAL A 262 -1.11 15.84 17.51
C VAL A 262 -2.13 14.96 16.81
N ASP A 263 -3.30 15.49 16.53
CA ASP A 263 -4.45 14.78 15.95
C ASP A 263 -4.71 15.27 14.52
N PHE A 264 -4.65 14.35 13.56
CA PHE A 264 -4.99 14.64 12.15
C PHE A 264 -6.41 14.22 11.86
N TRP A 265 -7.22 15.17 11.41
CA TRP A 265 -8.65 14.99 11.19
C TRP A 265 -9.16 15.81 10.01
N ALA A 266 -10.48 15.78 9.76
CA ALA A 266 -11.16 16.70 8.85
C ALA A 266 -12.67 16.79 9.18
N SER A 267 -13.31 17.86 8.73
CA SER A 267 -14.75 18.07 8.93
C SER A 267 -15.62 16.97 8.29
N TRP A 268 -15.16 16.42 7.16
CA TRP A 268 -15.81 15.34 6.41
C TRP A 268 -15.46 13.93 6.93
N CYS A 269 -14.53 13.81 7.88
CA CYS A 269 -14.09 12.52 8.42
C CYS A 269 -15.06 12.05 9.53
N GLY A 270 -16.02 11.20 9.18
CA GLY A 270 -16.98 10.64 10.14
C GLY A 270 -16.33 9.95 11.34
N PRO A 271 -15.39 9.00 11.14
CA PRO A 271 -14.69 8.34 12.25
C PRO A 271 -13.93 9.31 13.16
N CYS A 272 -13.32 10.37 12.60
CA CYS A 272 -12.64 11.40 13.40
C CYS A 272 -13.62 12.10 14.35
N ARG A 273 -14.78 12.50 13.82
CA ARG A 273 -15.80 13.19 14.59
C ARG A 273 -16.44 12.30 15.67
N LEU A 274 -16.52 10.99 15.43
CA LEU A 274 -16.94 10.01 16.44
C LEU A 274 -15.92 9.88 17.58
N ASN A 275 -14.65 10.19 17.35
CA ASN A 275 -13.59 10.17 18.35
C ASN A 275 -13.51 11.48 19.18
N ASN A 276 -14.04 12.60 18.67
CA ASN A 276 -13.99 13.91 19.33
C ASN A 276 -14.57 13.91 20.75
N PRO A 277 -15.70 13.25 21.07
CA PRO A 277 -16.21 13.18 22.45
C PRO A 277 -15.22 12.54 23.44
N LEU A 278 -14.47 11.51 23.01
CA LEU A 278 -13.42 10.91 23.82
C LEU A 278 -12.29 11.92 24.09
N LEU A 279 -11.77 12.55 23.04
CA LEU A 279 -10.68 13.54 23.18
C LEU A 279 -11.12 14.71 24.10
N LYS A 280 -12.37 15.17 23.99
CA LYS A 280 -12.94 16.21 24.89
C LYS A 280 -12.93 15.78 26.36
N ARG A 281 -13.35 14.55 26.64
CA ARG A 281 -13.37 14.02 28.00
C ARG A 281 -11.93 13.91 28.55
N LEU A 282 -11.00 13.39 27.75
CA LEU A 282 -9.58 13.28 28.14
C LEU A 282 -8.95 14.66 28.36
N TYR A 283 -9.22 15.61 27.48
CA TYR A 283 -8.74 16.99 27.63
C TYR A 283 -9.27 17.62 28.91
N ALA A 284 -10.58 17.53 29.18
CA ALA A 284 -11.15 18.03 30.40
C ALA A 284 -10.60 17.39 31.69
N THR A 285 -10.17 16.10 31.60
CA THR A 285 -9.62 15.36 32.75
C THR A 285 -8.15 15.67 33.02
N TYR A 286 -7.38 15.94 31.97
CA TYR A 286 -5.91 15.99 32.08
C TYR A 286 -5.28 17.31 31.67
N HIS A 287 -6.05 18.27 31.12
CA HIS A 287 -5.49 19.58 30.71
C HIS A 287 -4.76 20.30 31.85
N ASP A 288 -5.42 20.42 33.01
CA ASP A 288 -4.83 21.05 34.19
C ASP A 288 -3.63 20.28 34.78
N LYS A 289 -3.42 19.04 34.32
CA LYS A 289 -2.28 18.20 34.67
C LYS A 289 -1.17 18.25 33.61
N GLY A 290 -1.40 19.00 32.51
CA GLY A 290 -0.41 19.23 31.46
C GLY A 290 -0.66 18.42 30.17
N LEU A 291 -1.90 17.98 29.90
CA LEU A 291 -2.28 17.46 28.59
C LEU A 291 -2.61 18.63 27.65
N GLU A 292 -1.95 18.66 26.50
CA GLU A 292 -2.30 19.57 25.41
C GLU A 292 -2.70 18.80 24.15
N ILE A 293 -3.61 19.38 23.36
CA ILE A 293 -4.02 18.82 22.09
C ILE A 293 -3.91 19.90 21.01
N VAL A 294 -3.36 19.54 19.85
CA VAL A 294 -3.47 20.30 18.62
C VAL A 294 -4.06 19.41 17.54
N SER A 295 -5.15 19.85 16.92
CA SER A 295 -5.72 19.13 15.78
C SER A 295 -5.40 19.84 14.47
N ILE A 296 -4.84 19.08 13.52
CA ILE A 296 -4.45 19.50 12.18
C ILE A 296 -5.54 19.06 11.21
N SER A 297 -6.28 20.01 10.66
CA SER A 297 -7.35 19.71 9.71
C SER A 297 -6.82 19.54 8.29
N LEU A 298 -7.23 18.45 7.63
CA LEU A 298 -7.03 18.18 6.20
C LEU A 298 -8.22 18.67 5.35
N ASP A 299 -8.91 19.70 5.79
CA ASP A 299 -9.92 20.38 4.99
C ASP A 299 -9.26 21.27 3.92
N ASP A 300 -9.93 21.43 2.79
CA ASP A 300 -9.60 22.40 1.73
C ASP A 300 -10.53 23.64 1.75
N LYS A 301 -11.56 23.60 2.61
CA LYS A 301 -12.57 24.66 2.79
C LYS A 301 -12.60 25.12 4.25
N ARG A 302 -12.15 26.38 4.46
CA ARG A 302 -12.09 26.98 5.79
C ARG A 302 -13.44 26.98 6.50
N ASP A 303 -14.51 27.31 5.80
CA ASP A 303 -15.85 27.42 6.40
C ASP A 303 -16.34 26.09 6.97
N ARG A 304 -16.13 24.99 6.24
CA ARG A 304 -16.49 23.64 6.69
C ARG A 304 -15.69 23.22 7.93
N TRP A 305 -14.40 23.49 7.93
CA TRP A 305 -13.54 23.21 9.07
C TRP A 305 -14.00 23.98 10.31
N VAL A 306 -14.18 25.32 10.19
CA VAL A 306 -14.60 26.18 11.32
C VAL A 306 -15.98 25.78 11.83
N GLU A 307 -16.93 25.48 10.93
CA GLU A 307 -18.27 25.00 11.32
C GLU A 307 -18.18 23.67 12.10
N ALA A 308 -17.36 22.72 11.65
CA ALA A 308 -17.19 21.46 12.33
C ALA A 308 -16.55 21.61 13.71
N VAL A 309 -15.53 22.47 13.87
CA VAL A 309 -14.92 22.80 15.17
C VAL A 309 -15.95 23.36 16.14
N LYS A 310 -16.78 24.30 15.67
CA LYS A 310 -17.87 24.91 16.48
C LYS A 310 -18.93 23.88 16.85
N LYS A 311 -19.37 23.07 15.87
CA LYS A 311 -20.43 22.06 16.07
C LYS A 311 -20.00 20.98 17.07
N ASP A 312 -18.75 20.52 16.98
CA ASP A 312 -18.22 19.50 17.88
C ASP A 312 -17.71 20.12 19.20
N ALA A 313 -17.69 21.45 19.30
CA ALA A 313 -17.23 22.23 20.45
C ALA A 313 -15.84 21.77 20.93
N LEU A 314 -14.85 21.81 20.04
CA LEU A 314 -13.48 21.40 20.33
C LEU A 314 -12.72 22.52 21.05
N PRO A 315 -12.31 22.34 22.33
CA PRO A 315 -11.80 23.42 23.15
C PRO A 315 -10.29 23.69 23.00
N TRP A 316 -9.56 22.85 22.24
CA TRP A 316 -8.11 22.92 22.06
C TRP A 316 -7.71 23.56 20.74
N ILE A 317 -6.42 23.72 20.52
CA ILE A 317 -5.83 24.39 19.36
C ILE A 317 -6.20 23.64 18.06
N GLN A 318 -6.70 24.41 17.09
CA GLN A 318 -7.07 23.93 15.76
C GLN A 318 -6.27 24.67 14.72
N VAL A 319 -5.60 23.91 13.82
CA VAL A 319 -4.77 24.47 12.77
C VAL A 319 -5.04 23.79 11.43
N SER A 320 -4.80 24.49 10.32
CA SER A 320 -4.93 23.94 8.98
C SER A 320 -4.15 24.76 7.96
N SER A 321 -3.53 24.08 7.01
CA SER A 321 -2.97 24.71 5.81
C SER A 321 -4.03 24.97 4.72
N LEU A 322 -5.22 24.37 4.83
CA LEU A 322 -6.29 24.32 3.83
C LEU A 322 -5.83 23.70 2.48
N LYS A 323 -4.81 22.82 2.50
CA LYS A 323 -4.28 22.14 1.32
C LYS A 323 -4.78 20.70 1.19
N GLY A 324 -5.70 20.25 2.05
CA GLY A 324 -6.20 18.87 2.07
C GLY A 324 -5.05 17.85 2.20
N TRP A 325 -5.07 16.80 1.42
CA TRP A 325 -3.99 15.79 1.38
C TRP A 325 -2.66 16.30 0.82
N ASN A 326 -2.62 17.53 0.28
CA ASN A 326 -1.39 18.19 -0.17
C ASN A 326 -0.66 18.95 0.96
N ASP A 327 -1.16 18.84 2.19
CA ASP A 327 -0.53 19.42 3.38
C ASP A 327 0.87 18.84 3.63
N GLU A 328 1.85 19.72 3.87
CA GLU A 328 3.24 19.33 4.06
C GLU A 328 3.47 18.67 5.43
N THR A 329 2.69 19.09 6.45
CA THR A 329 2.76 18.52 7.78
C THR A 329 2.25 17.08 7.79
N SER A 330 1.10 16.82 7.13
CA SER A 330 0.57 15.47 7.02
C SER A 330 1.54 14.53 6.30
N ARG A 331 2.25 15.03 5.28
CA ARG A 331 3.30 14.26 4.59
C ARG A 331 4.51 14.00 5.49
N ALA A 332 4.95 15.01 6.28
CA ALA A 332 6.07 14.86 7.21
C ALA A 332 5.77 13.80 8.27
N TYR A 333 4.53 13.76 8.78
CA TYR A 333 4.03 12.74 9.71
C TYR A 333 3.59 11.43 9.03
N ASN A 334 3.77 11.30 7.72
CA ASN A 334 3.35 10.13 6.93
C ASN A 334 1.87 9.76 7.13
N VAL A 335 0.99 10.73 7.25
CA VAL A 335 -0.45 10.51 7.40
C VAL A 335 -1.04 10.18 6.04
N THR A 336 -1.47 8.94 5.86
CA THR A 336 -2.10 8.42 4.62
C THR A 336 -3.60 8.16 4.78
N ALA A 337 -4.08 8.14 6.03
CA ALA A 337 -5.48 8.00 6.39
C ALA A 337 -5.76 8.79 7.67
N ILE A 338 -7.00 9.19 7.89
CA ILE A 338 -7.47 9.84 9.11
C ILE A 338 -8.65 9.07 9.71
N PRO A 339 -8.80 9.07 11.06
CA PRO A 339 -8.00 9.79 12.05
C PRO A 339 -6.59 9.20 12.22
N ALA A 340 -5.59 10.06 12.50
CA ALA A 340 -4.24 9.65 12.88
C ALA A 340 -3.79 10.49 14.08
N ILE A 341 -3.24 9.82 15.11
CA ILE A 341 -2.88 10.47 16.38
C ILE A 341 -1.42 10.15 16.70
N PHE A 342 -0.67 11.20 17.04
CA PHE A 342 0.66 11.09 17.62
C PHE A 342 0.65 11.64 19.02
N ILE A 343 1.24 10.91 19.97
CA ILE A 343 1.38 11.33 21.36
C ILE A 343 2.84 11.64 21.60
N LEU A 344 3.09 12.84 22.11
CA LEU A 344 4.44 13.37 22.33
C LEU A 344 4.66 13.64 23.81
N ASP A 345 5.93 13.56 24.24
CA ASP A 345 6.36 14.06 25.55
C ASP A 345 6.56 15.58 25.54
N ALA A 346 7.04 16.11 26.66
CA ALA A 346 7.29 17.54 26.85
C ALA A 346 8.32 18.10 25.83
N ASP A 347 9.29 17.29 25.41
CA ASP A 347 10.38 17.65 24.50
C ASP A 347 10.01 17.38 23.03
N ASN A 348 8.74 17.07 22.75
CA ASN A 348 8.19 16.72 21.44
C ASN A 348 8.79 15.42 20.84
N HIS A 349 9.24 14.46 21.66
CA HIS A 349 9.52 13.13 21.15
C HIS A 349 8.24 12.30 21.08
N ILE A 350 8.10 11.52 20.03
CA ILE A 350 6.96 10.62 19.85
C ILE A 350 7.06 9.51 20.89
N ILE A 351 6.06 9.37 21.75
CA ILE A 351 5.99 8.29 22.75
C ILE A 351 4.98 7.19 22.38
N ALA A 352 3.94 7.54 21.61
CA ALA A 352 3.00 6.59 21.06
C ALA A 352 2.33 7.17 19.80
N LYS A 353 1.68 6.32 19.03
CA LYS A 353 0.86 6.72 17.87
C LYS A 353 -0.35 5.80 17.70
N ASP A 354 -1.39 6.35 17.07
CA ASP A 354 -2.62 5.66 16.65
C ASP A 354 -3.38 4.94 17.78
N LEU A 355 -3.17 5.35 19.04
CA LEU A 355 -3.95 4.86 20.17
C LEU A 355 -5.36 5.45 20.12
N ARG A 356 -6.38 4.60 20.35
CA ARG A 356 -7.79 5.00 20.26
C ARG A 356 -8.62 4.32 21.35
N GLY A 357 -9.80 4.88 21.65
CA GLY A 357 -10.73 4.29 22.60
C GLY A 357 -10.09 4.06 23.97
N GLU A 358 -10.39 2.94 24.57
CA GLU A 358 -9.90 2.53 25.90
C GLU A 358 -8.37 2.43 25.97
N VAL A 359 -7.69 2.09 24.85
CA VAL A 359 -6.23 2.01 24.80
C VAL A 359 -5.58 3.38 24.97
N LEU A 360 -6.19 4.43 24.40
CA LEU A 360 -5.74 5.82 24.61
C LEU A 360 -6.01 6.27 26.03
N GLU A 361 -7.18 5.95 26.59
CA GLU A 361 -7.52 6.26 27.99
C GLU A 361 -6.55 5.60 28.98
N ASP A 362 -6.32 4.30 28.83
CA ASP A 362 -5.38 3.55 29.68
C ASP A 362 -3.95 4.09 29.56
N PHE A 363 -3.51 4.40 28.33
CA PHE A 363 -2.20 5.00 28.11
C PHE A 363 -2.05 6.34 28.84
N LEU A 364 -3.01 7.27 28.67
CA LEU A 364 -2.95 8.58 29.32
C LEU A 364 -3.07 8.50 30.83
N SER A 365 -3.89 7.58 31.36
CA SER A 365 -4.02 7.41 32.81
C SER A 365 -2.71 7.01 33.50
N LYS A 366 -1.79 6.38 32.75
CA LYS A 366 -0.44 6.02 33.25
C LYS A 366 0.59 7.15 33.13
N GLN A 367 0.25 8.23 32.40
CA GLN A 367 1.14 9.37 32.24
C GLN A 367 0.89 10.48 33.27
N PHE A 368 -0.32 10.51 33.83
CA PHE A 368 -0.80 11.52 34.78
C PHE A 368 -1.14 10.95 36.15
#